data_3dd3df082a09223a371760d5b692c5eb
#
_entry.id   3dd3df082a09223a371760d5b692c5eb
#
_cell.length_a   1.000
_cell.length_b   1.000
_cell.length_c   1.000
_cell.angle_alpha   90.00
_cell.angle_beta   90.00
_cell.angle_gamma   90.00
#
_symmetry.space_group_name_H-M   'P 1'
#
loop_
_entity.id
_entity.type
_entity.pdbx_description
1 polymer ?
#
loop_
_entity_poly.entity_id
_entity_poly.type
_entity_poly.pdbx_seq_one_letter_code
_entity_poly.pdbx_strand_id
1 'polypeptide(L)'
;DAPVILHNLPDILDINNQIRLLQDVGVSIQRTSPHDIILQANAVDTQYLQSDEFLQRCGKLRGSVMLMGPLLARFGQAMIARPGGDNIGRRRLDTHFLGLEKLGGKILYDSQRQVFSISAKKLQGTYMLLDEASITGTANILMAAVLAEGTTTIYNAACEPYIQQLCH
;
A
#
# COMPACT_ATOMS: atom_id res chain seq x y z
N ASP A 1 15.43 -5.15 -3.32
CA ASP A 1 16.34 -4.09 -2.82
C ASP A 1 17.12 -3.39 -3.95
N ALA A 2 16.86 -3.75 -5.21
CA ALA A 2 17.43 -3.04 -6.35
C ALA A 2 16.77 -1.66 -6.53
N PRO A 3 17.47 -0.66 -7.07
CA PRO A 3 16.86 0.61 -7.40
C PRO A 3 15.82 0.44 -8.52
N VAL A 4 14.73 1.17 -8.40
CA VAL A 4 13.67 1.27 -9.40
C VAL A 4 13.72 2.64 -10.02
N ILE A 5 13.75 2.70 -11.35
CA ILE A 5 13.76 3.96 -12.10
C ILE A 5 12.36 4.16 -12.67
N LEU A 6 11.76 5.29 -12.36
CA LEU A 6 10.47 5.69 -12.94
C LEU A 6 10.68 6.91 -13.84
N HIS A 7 10.23 6.77 -15.08
CA HIS A 7 10.22 7.83 -16.07
C HIS A 7 8.82 8.42 -16.26
N ASN A 8 8.76 9.64 -16.73
CA ASN A 8 7.51 10.33 -17.07
C ASN A 8 6.53 10.43 -15.88
N LEU A 9 7.06 10.69 -14.69
CA LEU A 9 6.26 10.86 -13.48
C LEU A 9 5.48 12.17 -13.54
N PRO A 10 4.14 12.17 -13.33
CA PRO A 10 3.38 13.41 -13.33
C PRO A 10 3.71 14.26 -12.10
N ASP A 11 3.85 15.56 -12.31
CA ASP A 11 4.05 16.53 -11.23
C ASP A 11 2.69 17.01 -10.68
N ILE A 12 2.06 16.17 -9.89
CA ILE A 12 0.79 16.45 -9.21
C ILE A 12 0.92 16.25 -7.71
N LEU A 13 0.04 16.90 -6.96
CA LEU A 13 0.11 16.96 -5.49
C LEU A 13 0.10 15.57 -4.86
N ASP A 14 -0.77 14.66 -5.33
CA ASP A 14 -0.90 13.31 -4.78
C ASP A 14 0.37 12.48 -4.96
N ILE A 15 0.99 12.56 -6.14
CA ILE A 15 2.27 11.89 -6.41
C ILE A 15 3.37 12.45 -5.52
N ASN A 16 3.47 13.76 -5.40
CA ASN A 16 4.48 14.39 -4.55
C ASN A 16 4.27 14.05 -3.08
N ASN A 17 3.03 13.97 -2.60
CA ASN A 17 2.72 13.55 -1.25
C ASN A 17 3.04 12.05 -1.03
N GLN A 18 2.77 11.20 -2.02
CA GLN A 18 3.15 9.78 -1.95
C GLN A 18 4.67 9.60 -1.89
N ILE A 19 5.42 10.36 -2.69
CA ILE A 19 6.89 10.38 -2.66
C ILE A 19 7.39 10.78 -1.27
N ARG A 20 6.82 11.82 -0.66
CA ARG A 20 7.19 12.25 0.71
C ARG A 20 6.92 11.15 1.74
N LEU A 21 5.75 10.48 1.66
CA LEU A 21 5.46 9.36 2.56
C LEU A 21 6.48 8.22 2.42
N LEU A 22 6.91 7.91 1.20
CA LEU A 22 7.95 6.92 0.97
C LEU A 22 9.30 7.35 1.54
N GLN A 23 9.68 8.63 1.39
CA GLN A 23 10.89 9.16 2.00
C GLN A 23 10.86 9.10 3.52
N ASP A 24 9.72 9.45 4.12
CA ASP A 24 9.54 9.42 5.57
C ASP A 24 9.78 8.03 6.17
N VAL A 25 9.37 6.98 5.47
CA VAL A 25 9.61 5.59 5.90
C VAL A 25 11.00 5.06 5.50
N GLY A 26 11.89 5.90 5.00
CA GLY A 26 13.28 5.52 4.71
C GLY A 26 13.54 5.02 3.29
N VAL A 27 12.62 5.22 2.34
CA VAL A 27 12.92 4.98 0.93
C VAL A 27 13.83 6.09 0.41
N SER A 28 15.00 5.71 -0.11
CA SER A 28 15.88 6.64 -0.80
C SER A 28 15.27 7.05 -2.12
N ILE A 29 15.15 8.35 -2.36
CA ILE A 29 14.57 8.89 -3.59
C ILE A 29 15.49 9.98 -4.15
N GLN A 30 15.94 9.76 -5.38
CA GLN A 30 16.76 10.71 -6.14
C GLN A 30 15.98 11.17 -7.37
N ARG A 31 15.71 12.47 -7.48
CA ARG A 31 15.20 13.07 -8.72
C ARG A 31 16.35 13.26 -9.70
N THR A 32 16.21 12.71 -10.90
CA THR A 32 17.17 12.84 -11.99
C THR A 32 16.72 13.88 -13.03
N SER A 33 15.41 14.13 -13.08
CA SER A 33 14.78 15.22 -13.86
C SER A 33 13.47 15.64 -13.18
N PRO A 34 12.75 16.66 -13.68
CA PRO A 34 11.42 17.00 -13.17
C PRO A 34 10.42 15.83 -13.17
N HIS A 35 10.59 14.89 -14.11
CA HIS A 35 9.67 13.78 -14.35
C HIS A 35 10.31 12.40 -14.17
N ASP A 36 11.56 12.32 -13.69
CA ASP A 36 12.25 11.05 -13.51
C ASP A 36 12.80 10.93 -12.09
N ILE A 37 12.62 9.77 -11.50
CA ILE A 37 13.12 9.46 -10.16
C ILE A 37 13.73 8.08 -10.10
N ILE A 38 14.69 7.92 -9.19
CA ILE A 38 15.24 6.63 -8.77
C ILE A 38 14.80 6.41 -7.34
N LEU A 39 14.20 5.25 -7.07
CA LEU A 39 13.78 4.85 -5.73
C LEU A 39 14.52 3.60 -5.29
N GLN A 40 14.88 3.54 -4.01
CA GLN A 40 15.47 2.33 -3.41
C GLN A 40 14.98 2.17 -1.98
N ALA A 41 14.36 1.03 -1.67
CA ALA A 41 13.73 0.74 -0.37
C ALA A 41 14.54 -0.28 0.45
N ASN A 42 15.83 -0.02 0.66
CA ASN A 42 16.75 -0.90 1.40
C ASN A 42 16.87 -0.56 2.90
N ALA A 43 16.38 0.60 3.33
CA ALA A 43 16.50 1.11 4.70
C ALA A 43 15.15 1.58 5.27
N VAL A 44 14.08 0.80 5.03
CA VAL A 44 12.74 1.15 5.51
C VAL A 44 12.68 1.02 7.03
N ASP A 45 12.30 2.13 7.70
CA ASP A 45 12.08 2.19 9.14
C ASP A 45 10.62 1.89 9.49
N THR A 46 10.35 0.68 9.94
CA THR A 46 9.01 0.27 10.37
C THR A 46 8.59 0.85 11.72
N GLN A 47 9.52 1.37 12.54
CA GLN A 47 9.18 2.03 13.80
C GLN A 47 8.58 3.41 13.54
N TYR A 48 9.04 4.09 12.50
CA TYR A 48 8.51 5.39 12.10
C TYR A 48 7.02 5.36 11.71
N LEU A 49 6.50 4.19 11.28
CA LEU A 49 5.08 4.01 10.96
C LEU A 49 4.14 4.33 12.14
N GLN A 50 4.66 4.30 13.38
CA GLN A 50 3.89 4.58 14.60
C GLN A 50 3.92 6.05 14.99
N SER A 51 4.76 6.86 14.35
CA SER A 51 4.91 8.29 14.68
C SER A 51 3.66 9.09 14.33
N ASP A 52 3.33 10.07 15.15
CA ASP A 52 2.18 10.92 14.89
C ASP A 52 2.35 11.73 13.60
N GLU A 53 3.59 12.08 13.24
CA GLU A 53 3.91 12.77 12.00
C GLU A 53 3.55 11.93 10.76
N PHE A 54 3.98 10.66 10.73
CA PHE A 54 3.64 9.73 9.65
C PHE A 54 2.13 9.52 9.54
N LEU A 55 1.48 9.25 10.69
CA LEU A 55 0.04 9.01 10.73
C LEU A 55 -0.76 10.24 10.27
N GLN A 56 -0.33 11.44 10.64
CA GLN A 56 -0.97 12.68 10.19
C GLN A 56 -0.85 12.87 8.67
N ARG A 57 0.31 12.56 8.07
CA ARG A 57 0.51 12.62 6.62
C ARG A 57 -0.30 11.56 5.89
N CYS A 58 -0.30 10.31 6.40
CA CYS A 58 -1.15 9.23 5.88
C CYS A 58 -2.62 9.63 5.85
N GLY A 59 -3.11 10.24 6.93
CA GLY A 59 -4.50 10.68 7.05
C GLY A 59 -4.92 11.73 6.01
N LYS A 60 -3.99 12.46 5.42
CA LYS A 60 -4.25 13.47 4.38
C LYS A 60 -4.25 12.91 2.95
N LEU A 61 -3.76 11.70 2.75
CA LEU A 61 -3.57 11.11 1.42
C LEU A 61 -4.32 9.77 1.31
N ARG A 62 -5.26 9.66 0.39
CA ARG A 62 -5.98 8.41 0.13
C ARG A 62 -5.03 7.29 -0.32
N GLY A 63 -4.04 7.62 -1.14
CA GLY A 63 -3.04 6.68 -1.65
C GLY A 63 -2.19 6.01 -0.56
N SER A 64 -2.16 6.54 0.66
CA SER A 64 -1.43 5.94 1.78
C SER A 64 -1.84 4.49 2.07
N VAL A 65 -3.10 4.11 1.79
CA VAL A 65 -3.58 2.74 1.94
C VAL A 65 -2.75 1.72 1.13
N MET A 66 -2.15 2.15 0.01
CA MET A 66 -1.34 1.30 -0.85
C MET A 66 -0.02 0.84 -0.21
N LEU A 67 0.37 1.44 0.90
CA LEU A 67 1.54 1.01 1.68
C LEU A 67 1.27 -0.27 2.49
N MET A 68 0.01 -0.61 2.76
CA MET A 68 -0.31 -1.75 3.64
C MET A 68 0.18 -3.09 3.09
N GLY A 69 -0.10 -3.37 1.82
CA GLY A 69 0.30 -4.63 1.18
C GLY A 69 1.81 -4.84 1.17
N PRO A 70 2.60 -3.92 0.59
CA PRO A 70 4.06 -4.03 0.54
C PRO A 70 4.72 -4.08 1.93
N LEU A 71 4.27 -3.27 2.88
CA LEU A 71 4.82 -3.27 4.24
C LEU A 71 4.50 -4.57 4.96
N LEU A 72 3.26 -5.06 4.88
CA LEU A 72 2.88 -6.34 5.46
C LEU A 72 3.70 -7.49 4.87
N ALA A 73 3.84 -7.53 3.55
CA ALA A 73 4.55 -8.61 2.86
C ALA A 73 6.05 -8.65 3.20
N ARG A 74 6.70 -7.47 3.29
CA ARG A 74 8.15 -7.38 3.53
C ARG A 74 8.52 -7.43 5.00
N PHE A 75 7.71 -6.84 5.87
CA PHE A 75 8.06 -6.62 7.27
C PHE A 75 7.11 -7.29 8.27
N GLY A 76 6.08 -7.97 7.78
CA GLY A 76 5.09 -8.63 8.63
C GLY A 76 4.17 -7.67 9.39
N GLN A 77 4.27 -6.38 9.14
CA GLN A 77 3.44 -5.35 9.80
C GLN A 77 3.29 -4.11 8.93
N ALA A 78 2.15 -3.45 9.07
CA ALA A 78 1.91 -2.12 8.53
C ALA A 78 0.98 -1.35 9.44
N MET A 79 1.08 -0.02 9.41
CA MET A 79 0.21 0.88 10.14
C MET A 79 -0.10 2.09 9.27
N ILE A 80 -1.37 2.49 9.21
CA ILE A 80 -1.80 3.70 8.52
C ILE A 80 -2.89 4.39 9.33
N ALA A 81 -2.93 5.72 9.30
CA ALA A 81 -4.11 6.43 9.74
C ALA A 81 -5.28 6.18 8.77
N ARG A 82 -6.50 6.35 9.24
CA ARG A 82 -7.68 6.32 8.37
C ARG A 82 -7.47 7.28 7.20
N PRO A 83 -7.37 6.79 5.96
CA PRO A 83 -7.02 7.64 4.82
C PRO A 83 -8.10 8.68 4.56
N GLY A 84 -7.68 9.93 4.46
CA GLY A 84 -8.49 11.06 4.05
C GLY A 84 -8.53 11.21 2.53
N GLY A 85 -8.26 12.42 2.06
CA GLY A 85 -8.33 12.83 0.65
C GLY A 85 -9.63 13.55 0.32
N ASP A 86 -9.95 13.72 -0.95
CA ASP A 86 -11.10 14.47 -1.42
C ASP A 86 -12.42 13.88 -0.92
N ASN A 87 -13.32 14.76 -0.52
CA ASN A 87 -14.64 14.38 -0.02
C ASN A 87 -15.64 14.16 -1.18
N ILE A 88 -15.39 13.14 -1.98
CA ILE A 88 -16.18 12.76 -3.16
C ILE A 88 -17.19 11.63 -2.89
N GLY A 89 -17.54 11.39 -1.63
CA GLY A 89 -18.45 10.34 -1.20
C GLY A 89 -17.79 9.20 -0.42
N ARG A 90 -18.60 8.19 -0.08
CA ARG A 90 -18.13 7.02 0.69
C ARG A 90 -17.21 6.15 -0.17
N ARG A 91 -15.97 6.04 0.26
CA ARG A 91 -14.94 5.21 -0.39
C ARG A 91 -14.51 4.12 0.58
N ARG A 92 -14.96 2.91 0.31
CA ARG A 92 -14.73 1.74 1.17
C ARG A 92 -13.24 1.33 1.15
N LEU A 93 -12.79 0.74 2.26
CA LEU A 93 -11.49 0.10 2.40
C LEU A 93 -11.63 -1.41 2.63
N ASP A 94 -12.87 -1.89 2.71
CA ASP A 94 -13.19 -3.26 3.12
C ASP A 94 -12.53 -4.28 2.20
N THR A 95 -12.49 -4.04 0.88
CA THR A 95 -11.85 -4.94 -0.09
C THR A 95 -10.35 -5.10 0.17
N HIS A 96 -9.65 -4.01 0.55
CA HIS A 96 -8.23 -4.10 0.95
C HIS A 96 -8.07 -5.03 2.16
N PHE A 97 -8.88 -4.79 3.20
CA PHE A 97 -8.80 -5.53 4.43
C PHE A 97 -9.18 -7.00 4.24
N LEU A 98 -10.28 -7.27 3.55
CA LEU A 98 -10.72 -8.62 3.22
C LEU A 98 -9.60 -9.44 2.56
N GLY A 99 -8.96 -8.89 1.55
CA GLY A 99 -7.90 -9.57 0.83
C GLY A 99 -6.64 -9.81 1.68
N LEU A 100 -6.22 -8.82 2.45
CA LEU A 100 -5.05 -8.95 3.32
C LEU A 100 -5.32 -9.92 4.48
N GLU A 101 -6.55 -9.98 5.02
CA GLU A 101 -6.95 -10.97 6.02
C GLU A 101 -6.98 -12.39 5.44
N LYS A 102 -7.46 -12.55 4.20
CA LYS A 102 -7.45 -13.85 3.50
C LYS A 102 -6.03 -14.37 3.28
N LEU A 103 -5.05 -13.49 3.10
CA LEU A 103 -3.63 -13.85 3.04
C LEU A 103 -3.02 -14.16 4.43
N GLY A 104 -3.76 -13.99 5.53
CA GLY A 104 -3.32 -14.29 6.89
C GLY A 104 -2.98 -13.06 7.73
N GLY A 105 -3.27 -11.86 7.25
CA GLY A 105 -3.14 -10.62 8.02
C GLY A 105 -4.16 -10.55 9.16
N LYS A 106 -3.74 -9.99 10.29
CA LYS A 106 -4.63 -9.66 11.43
C LYS A 106 -4.75 -8.15 11.49
N ILE A 107 -5.95 -7.64 11.28
CA ILE A 107 -6.24 -6.21 11.27
C ILE A 107 -6.84 -5.79 12.61
N LEU A 108 -6.34 -4.68 13.14
CA LEU A 108 -6.86 -4.00 14.31
C LEU A 108 -7.15 -2.55 13.95
N TYR A 109 -8.24 -2.03 14.48
CA TYR A 109 -8.61 -0.62 14.33
C TYR A 109 -8.66 0.06 15.69
N ASP A 110 -7.82 1.05 15.88
CA ASP A 110 -7.86 1.95 17.03
C ASP A 110 -8.81 3.12 16.71
N SER A 111 -9.97 3.11 17.32
CA SER A 111 -11.00 4.13 17.09
C SER A 111 -10.66 5.49 17.72
N GLN A 112 -9.81 5.51 18.75
CA GLN A 112 -9.39 6.77 19.39
C GLN A 112 -8.37 7.49 18.51
N ARG A 113 -7.37 6.76 18.01
CA ARG A 113 -6.33 7.31 17.13
C ARG A 113 -6.75 7.33 15.64
N GLN A 114 -7.85 6.69 15.28
CA GLN A 114 -8.29 6.50 13.89
C GLN A 114 -7.21 5.82 13.04
N VAL A 115 -6.61 4.74 13.56
CA VAL A 115 -5.48 4.04 12.96
C VAL A 115 -5.82 2.59 12.69
N PHE A 116 -5.47 2.11 11.51
CA PHE A 116 -5.47 0.68 11.16
C PHE A 116 -4.05 0.14 11.32
N SER A 117 -3.91 -0.96 12.01
CA SER A 117 -2.70 -1.76 12.05
C SER A 117 -2.97 -3.15 11.51
N ILE A 118 -2.01 -3.70 10.78
CA ILE A 118 -2.07 -5.06 10.29
C ILE A 118 -0.78 -5.78 10.59
N SER A 119 -0.87 -7.04 10.98
CA SER A 119 0.29 -7.89 11.22
C SER A 119 0.08 -9.30 10.70
N ALA A 120 1.16 -9.93 10.23
CA ALA A 120 1.18 -11.33 9.86
C ALA A 120 2.55 -11.93 10.18
N LYS A 121 2.58 -13.16 10.68
CA LYS A 121 3.85 -13.90 10.80
C LYS A 121 4.35 -14.37 9.45
N LYS A 122 3.43 -14.78 8.58
CA LYS A 122 3.68 -15.27 7.23
C LYS A 122 2.41 -15.13 6.42
N LEU A 123 2.54 -14.70 5.18
CA LEU A 123 1.43 -14.65 4.25
C LEU A 123 1.30 -15.99 3.52
N GLN A 124 0.07 -16.44 3.33
CA GLN A 124 -0.27 -17.69 2.66
C GLN A 124 -1.14 -17.41 1.44
N GLY A 125 -0.77 -17.99 0.32
CA GLY A 125 -1.59 -17.97 -0.89
C GLY A 125 -2.94 -18.62 -0.64
N THR A 126 -3.99 -18.06 -1.20
CA THR A 126 -5.36 -18.50 -0.98
C THR A 126 -6.25 -18.19 -2.17
N TYR A 127 -7.38 -18.87 -2.27
CA TYR A 127 -8.46 -18.48 -3.17
C TYR A 127 -9.35 -17.45 -2.47
N MET A 128 -9.61 -16.32 -3.12
CA MET A 128 -10.50 -15.30 -2.60
C MET A 128 -11.42 -14.74 -3.67
N LEU A 129 -12.67 -14.44 -3.27
CA LEU A 129 -13.63 -13.67 -4.04
C LEU A 129 -13.70 -12.28 -3.42
N LEU A 130 -13.44 -11.25 -4.23
CA LEU A 130 -13.58 -9.86 -3.79
C LEU A 130 -15.06 -9.43 -3.88
N ASP A 131 -15.51 -8.65 -2.92
CA ASP A 131 -16.87 -8.11 -2.84
C ASP A 131 -17.13 -7.02 -3.90
N GLU A 132 -16.07 -6.40 -4.40
CA GLU A 132 -16.12 -5.46 -5.53
C GLU A 132 -14.81 -5.54 -6.35
N ALA A 133 -14.86 -5.21 -7.62
CA ALA A 133 -13.68 -5.10 -8.49
C ALA A 133 -12.93 -3.78 -8.18
N SER A 134 -12.44 -3.65 -6.95
CA SER A 134 -11.70 -2.48 -6.50
C SER A 134 -10.31 -2.44 -7.10
N ILE A 135 -9.97 -1.38 -7.83
CA ILE A 135 -8.66 -1.18 -8.44
C ILE A 135 -7.55 -1.17 -7.39
N THR A 136 -7.67 -0.27 -6.41
CA THR A 136 -6.66 -0.13 -5.36
C THR A 136 -6.64 -1.31 -4.40
N GLY A 137 -7.80 -1.93 -4.14
CA GLY A 137 -7.90 -3.16 -3.36
C GLY A 137 -7.16 -4.30 -4.05
N THR A 138 -7.43 -4.55 -5.34
CA THR A 138 -6.74 -5.56 -6.13
C THR A 138 -5.23 -5.33 -6.16
N ALA A 139 -4.78 -4.11 -6.45
CA ALA A 139 -3.35 -3.78 -6.50
C ALA A 139 -2.66 -4.02 -5.15
N ASN A 140 -3.29 -3.62 -4.05
CA ASN A 140 -2.73 -3.79 -2.71
C ASN A 140 -2.61 -5.26 -2.31
N ILE A 141 -3.63 -6.07 -2.65
CA ILE A 141 -3.62 -7.52 -2.45
C ILE A 141 -2.54 -8.19 -3.30
N LEU A 142 -2.41 -7.80 -4.58
CA LEU A 142 -1.37 -8.31 -5.47
C LEU A 142 0.03 -8.04 -4.90
N MET A 143 0.30 -6.80 -4.47
CA MET A 143 1.59 -6.44 -3.87
C MET A 143 1.90 -7.21 -2.57
N ALA A 144 0.88 -7.66 -1.84
CA ALA A 144 1.08 -8.54 -0.68
C ALA A 144 1.29 -10.00 -1.12
N ALA A 145 0.52 -10.47 -2.10
CA ALA A 145 0.49 -11.85 -2.53
C ALA A 145 1.79 -12.33 -3.19
N VAL A 146 2.57 -11.43 -3.82
CA VAL A 146 3.84 -11.80 -4.47
C VAL A 146 4.88 -12.36 -3.50
N LEU A 147 4.76 -12.10 -2.20
CA LEU A 147 5.64 -12.65 -1.17
C LEU A 147 4.92 -13.69 -0.28
N ALA A 148 3.67 -14.05 -0.60
CA ALA A 148 2.95 -15.12 0.09
C ALA A 148 3.44 -16.50 -0.36
N GLU A 149 3.41 -17.47 0.53
CA GLU A 149 3.70 -18.87 0.17
C GLU A 149 2.54 -19.52 -0.56
N GLY A 150 2.84 -20.29 -1.59
CA GLY A 150 1.85 -21.00 -2.38
C GLY A 150 1.24 -20.14 -3.48
N THR A 151 0.02 -20.45 -3.87
CA THR A 151 -0.69 -19.80 -4.99
C THR A 151 -1.82 -18.93 -4.47
N THR A 152 -1.93 -17.70 -4.95
CA THR A 152 -3.07 -16.82 -4.70
C THR A 152 -3.93 -16.71 -5.95
N THR A 153 -5.24 -16.96 -5.80
CA THR A 153 -6.23 -16.75 -6.85
C THR A 153 -7.22 -15.69 -6.39
N ILE A 154 -7.31 -14.60 -7.13
CA ILE A 154 -8.22 -13.49 -6.84
C ILE A 154 -9.35 -13.50 -7.87
N TYR A 155 -10.56 -13.85 -7.45
CA TYR A 155 -11.75 -13.79 -8.28
C TYR A 155 -12.43 -12.43 -8.12
N ASN A 156 -13.04 -11.91 -9.19
CA ASN A 156 -13.59 -10.56 -9.25
C ASN A 156 -12.53 -9.46 -9.01
N ALA A 157 -11.29 -9.72 -9.43
CA ALA A 157 -10.23 -8.71 -9.42
C ALA A 157 -10.51 -7.59 -10.43
N ALA A 158 -10.05 -6.38 -10.16
CA ALA A 158 -9.97 -5.34 -11.18
C ALA A 158 -9.06 -5.79 -12.33
N CYS A 159 -9.42 -5.46 -13.57
CA CYS A 159 -8.72 -5.94 -14.77
C CYS A 159 -8.28 -4.82 -15.73
N GLU A 160 -8.26 -3.59 -15.26
CA GLU A 160 -7.84 -2.44 -16.03
C GLU A 160 -6.38 -2.57 -16.49
N PRO A 161 -5.99 -1.92 -17.60
CA PRO A 161 -4.65 -2.05 -18.16
C PRO A 161 -3.51 -1.80 -17.18
N TYR A 162 -3.67 -0.86 -16.26
CA TYR A 162 -2.65 -0.56 -15.25
C TYR A 162 -2.55 -1.61 -14.14
N ILE A 163 -3.62 -2.39 -13.87
CA ILE A 163 -3.53 -3.56 -12.98
C ILE A 163 -2.78 -4.69 -13.69
N GLN A 164 -3.06 -4.91 -14.96
CA GLN A 164 -2.32 -5.89 -15.77
C GLN A 164 -0.83 -5.52 -15.86
N GLN A 165 -0.52 -4.25 -16.07
CA GLN A 165 0.86 -3.75 -16.05
C GLN A 165 1.56 -3.98 -14.71
N LEU A 166 0.85 -3.82 -13.59
CA LEU A 166 1.41 -4.11 -12.26
C LEU A 166 1.78 -5.60 -12.10
N CYS A 167 1.08 -6.50 -12.78
CA CYS A 167 1.36 -7.94 -12.73
C CYS A 167 2.58 -8.36 -13.56
N HIS A 168 3.00 -7.57 -14.55
CA HIS A 168 4.18 -7.79 -15.39
C HIS A 168 5.45 -7.26 -14.75
#